data_1eebb0320661f8838d4e2a72f2e45e0b
#
_entry.id   1eebb0320661f8838d4e2a72f2e45e0b
#
_cell.length_a   1.000
_cell.length_b   1.000
_cell.length_c   1.000
_cell.angle_alpha   90.00
_cell.angle_beta   90.00
_cell.angle_gamma   90.00
#
_symmetry.space_group_name_H-M   'P 1'
#
loop_
_entity.id
_entity.type
_entity.pdbx_description
1 polymer ?
#
loop_
_entity_poly.entity_id
_entity_poly.type
_entity_poly.pdbx_seq_one_letter_code
_entity_poly.pdbx_strand_id
1 'polypeptide(L)'
;LYQASVKTGSGVSSLKEFEIEVDTIINIGKKIWAIVEAGKPVVNVEVNSASAMPAGVHSWQQLEDWQIPRSSTYRIHYTNLFGMNVVDFSYRVMFTYGGSYKGHGRYVTGATILPAALDVAWGFTFKAAVEIPTVINLGQAQNPIGGIQMNVNWSVDTVVKSSQTRASYFVDGLGNLKELN
;
A
#
# COMPACT_ATOMS: atom_id res chain seq x y z
N LEU A 1 -26.81 31.40 42.23
CA LEU A 1 -26.85 31.76 40.80
C LEU A 1 -25.56 32.48 40.44
N TYR A 2 -24.54 31.74 39.99
CA TYR A 2 -23.33 32.30 39.42
C TYR A 2 -23.41 32.12 37.93
N GLN A 3 -23.63 33.17 37.17
CA GLN A 3 -23.38 33.22 35.73
C GLN A 3 -21.92 33.65 35.54
N ALA A 4 -21.08 32.71 35.14
CA ALA A 4 -19.76 33.01 34.64
C ALA A 4 -19.86 33.43 33.14
N SER A 5 -19.76 34.72 32.90
CA SER A 5 -19.58 35.26 31.56
C SER A 5 -18.16 34.98 31.11
N VAL A 6 -17.98 34.04 30.22
CA VAL A 6 -16.70 33.83 29.53
C VAL A 6 -16.65 34.85 28.37
N LYS A 7 -15.80 35.86 28.52
CA LYS A 7 -15.39 36.71 27.39
C LYS A 7 -14.64 35.88 26.37
N THR A 8 -15.25 35.63 25.24
CA THR A 8 -14.57 35.10 24.04
C THR A 8 -13.57 36.11 23.55
N GLY A 9 -12.28 35.88 23.85
CA GLY A 9 -11.19 36.53 23.18
C GLY A 9 -11.17 36.07 21.71
N SER A 10 -11.25 37.04 20.81
CA SER A 10 -11.02 36.85 19.38
C SER A 10 -9.63 36.26 19.15
N GLY A 11 -9.56 35.00 18.74
CA GLY A 11 -8.29 34.34 18.48
C GLY A 11 -8.33 32.82 18.50
N VAL A 12 -9.49 32.22 18.66
CA VAL A 12 -9.65 30.79 18.41
C VAL A 12 -9.78 30.63 16.91
N SER A 13 -8.67 30.25 16.23
CA SER A 13 -8.78 29.60 14.95
C SER A 13 -9.78 28.47 15.15
N SER A 14 -10.94 28.54 14.51
CA SER A 14 -11.88 27.45 14.45
C SER A 14 -11.08 26.23 13.99
N LEU A 15 -10.84 25.28 14.87
CA LEU A 15 -10.52 23.93 14.47
C LEU A 15 -11.68 23.54 13.58
N LYS A 16 -11.49 23.60 12.26
CA LYS A 16 -12.42 23.01 11.32
C LYS A 16 -12.49 21.56 11.76
N GLU A 17 -13.61 21.15 12.34
CA GLU A 17 -13.94 19.75 12.44
C GLU A 17 -13.87 19.23 11.01
N PHE A 18 -12.84 18.45 10.71
CA PHE A 18 -12.75 17.78 9.42
C PHE A 18 -13.88 16.77 9.41
N GLU A 19 -14.91 17.08 8.69
CA GLU A 19 -16.00 16.15 8.42
C GLU A 19 -15.43 14.97 7.65
N ILE A 20 -15.69 13.75 8.12
CA ILE A 20 -15.23 12.53 7.46
C ILE A 20 -16.20 12.23 6.32
N GLU A 21 -15.73 12.36 5.08
CA GLU A 21 -16.47 12.03 3.87
C GLU A 21 -16.27 10.55 3.55
N VAL A 22 -17.22 9.71 3.95
CA VAL A 22 -17.10 8.25 3.83
C VAL A 22 -17.05 7.74 2.39
N ASP A 23 -17.61 8.45 1.44
CA ASP A 23 -17.65 8.10 0.01
C ASP A 23 -16.42 8.57 -0.78
N THR A 24 -15.67 9.51 -0.21
CA THR A 24 -14.43 10.01 -0.81
C THR A 24 -13.25 9.24 -0.25
N ILE A 25 -12.66 8.37 -1.07
CA ILE A 25 -11.53 7.52 -0.68
C ILE A 25 -10.22 8.17 -1.09
N ILE A 26 -9.31 8.30 -0.13
CA ILE A 26 -7.97 8.84 -0.32
C ILE A 26 -6.90 7.84 0.08
N ASN A 27 -5.72 8.00 -0.48
CA ASN A 27 -4.54 7.27 -0.02
C ASN A 27 -3.89 7.98 1.17
N ILE A 28 -3.80 7.27 2.29
CA ILE A 28 -2.96 7.66 3.42
C ILE A 28 -1.74 6.75 3.41
N GLY A 29 -0.59 7.27 3.06
CA GLY A 29 0.64 6.52 2.97
C GLY A 29 1.52 6.93 1.80
N LYS A 30 2.54 6.14 1.52
CA LYS A 30 3.44 6.40 0.40
C LYS A 30 2.85 5.92 -0.92
N LYS A 31 3.18 6.63 -2.00
CA LYS A 31 2.79 6.25 -3.36
C LYS A 31 3.88 5.46 -4.09
N ILE A 32 5.15 5.65 -3.71
CA ILE A 32 6.31 4.97 -4.31
C ILE A 32 7.34 4.73 -3.22
N TRP A 33 7.90 3.51 -3.18
CA TRP A 33 9.03 3.16 -2.32
C TRP A 33 9.85 2.00 -2.89
N ALA A 34 11.16 2.01 -2.63
CA ALA A 34 12.04 0.91 -2.96
C ALA A 34 11.87 -0.25 -1.97
N ILE A 35 11.89 -1.48 -2.46
CA ILE A 35 11.85 -2.70 -1.62
C ILE A 35 13.14 -3.51 -1.71
N VAL A 36 13.89 -3.36 -2.81
CA VAL A 36 15.20 -3.98 -3.01
C VAL A 36 16.06 -3.01 -3.82
N GLU A 37 17.32 -2.89 -3.47
CA GLU A 37 18.30 -2.07 -4.20
C GLU A 37 19.62 -2.82 -4.35
N ALA A 38 20.13 -2.90 -5.59
CA ALA A 38 21.48 -3.34 -5.95
C ALA A 38 21.92 -4.69 -5.32
N GLY A 39 21.05 -5.70 -5.32
CA GLY A 39 21.39 -7.05 -4.85
C GLY A 39 21.67 -7.18 -3.34
N LYS A 40 21.46 -6.13 -2.59
CA LYS A 40 21.49 -6.17 -1.13
C LYS A 40 20.07 -6.31 -0.62
N PRO A 41 19.77 -7.34 0.21
CA PRO A 41 18.50 -7.35 0.92
C PRO A 41 18.43 -6.07 1.75
N VAL A 42 17.36 -5.32 1.62
CA VAL A 42 17.16 -4.10 2.40
C VAL A 42 16.80 -4.51 3.81
N VAL A 43 17.79 -4.56 4.70
CA VAL A 43 17.68 -5.08 6.07
C VAL A 43 16.98 -4.11 7.02
N ASN A 44 16.83 -2.84 6.66
CA ASN A 44 16.19 -1.81 7.47
C ASN A 44 15.25 -0.96 6.62
N VAL A 45 14.19 -1.57 6.10
CA VAL A 45 13.12 -0.82 5.45
C VAL A 45 12.13 -0.39 6.52
N GLU A 46 11.91 0.90 6.66
CA GLU A 46 10.62 1.36 7.15
C GLU A 46 9.57 0.65 6.29
N VAL A 47 8.69 -0.11 6.93
CA VAL A 47 7.60 -0.78 6.22
C VAL A 47 6.67 0.31 5.70
N ASN A 48 6.89 0.68 4.46
CA ASN A 48 6.02 1.63 3.78
C ASN A 48 4.76 0.91 3.33
N SER A 49 3.63 1.58 3.44
CA SER A 49 2.34 1.04 3.03
C SER A 49 1.43 2.12 2.48
N ALA A 50 0.42 1.70 1.76
CA ALA A 50 -0.68 2.52 1.29
C ALA A 50 -1.98 2.14 2.00
N SER A 51 -2.94 3.04 1.99
CA SER A 51 -4.25 2.83 2.55
C SER A 51 -5.32 3.44 1.66
N ALA A 52 -6.48 2.82 1.58
CA ALA A 52 -7.68 3.39 0.97
C ALA A 52 -8.67 3.70 2.08
N MET A 53 -8.74 4.94 2.48
CA MET A 53 -9.46 5.43 3.65
C MET A 53 -10.43 6.55 3.29
N PRO A 54 -11.47 6.82 4.10
CA PRO A 54 -12.33 7.97 3.88
C PRO A 54 -11.55 9.27 4.03
N ALA A 55 -11.91 10.29 3.26
CA ALA A 55 -11.36 11.62 3.43
C ALA A 55 -11.65 12.15 4.86
N GLY A 56 -10.67 12.81 5.47
CA GLY A 56 -10.74 13.27 6.86
C GLY A 56 -10.25 12.26 7.90
N VAL A 57 -10.06 11.00 7.54
CA VAL A 57 -9.36 10.01 8.39
C VAL A 57 -7.86 10.18 8.24
N HIS A 58 -7.14 10.21 9.36
CA HIS A 58 -5.68 10.37 9.39
C HIS A 58 -4.95 9.11 9.83
N SER A 59 -5.67 8.16 10.42
CA SER A 59 -5.12 6.92 10.94
C SER A 59 -6.15 5.80 10.86
N TRP A 60 -5.69 4.56 10.61
CA TRP A 60 -6.53 3.37 10.65
C TRP A 60 -7.22 3.15 12.01
N GLN A 61 -6.67 3.72 13.09
CA GLN A 61 -7.25 3.66 14.44
C GLN A 61 -8.58 4.40 14.59
N GLN A 62 -8.92 5.27 13.64
CA GLN A 62 -10.21 5.97 13.62
C GLN A 62 -11.32 5.13 12.98
N LEU A 63 -10.98 3.96 12.47
CA LEU A 63 -11.90 2.99 11.87
C LEU A 63 -12.02 1.75 12.76
N GLU A 64 -13.07 1.00 12.56
CA GLU A 64 -13.48 -0.18 13.35
C GLU A 64 -13.58 -1.42 12.45
N ASP A 65 -13.80 -2.59 13.05
CA ASP A 65 -14.12 -3.86 12.38
C ASP A 65 -13.02 -4.42 11.46
N TRP A 66 -11.77 -4.05 11.65
CA TRP A 66 -10.66 -4.56 10.86
C TRP A 66 -10.57 -6.09 10.91
N GLN A 67 -10.41 -6.69 9.76
CA GLN A 67 -10.20 -8.13 9.60
C GLN A 67 -8.72 -8.48 9.69
N ILE A 68 -8.45 -9.76 9.93
CA ILE A 68 -7.08 -10.30 9.93
C ILE A 68 -6.43 -10.04 8.57
N PRO A 69 -5.17 -9.53 8.53
CA PRO A 69 -4.47 -9.27 7.29
C PRO A 69 -4.43 -10.47 6.35
N ARG A 70 -4.61 -10.23 5.07
CA ARG A 70 -4.38 -11.20 4.00
C ARG A 70 -3.02 -11.00 3.36
N SER A 71 -2.41 -12.10 2.95
CA SER A 71 -1.17 -12.06 2.20
C SER A 71 -1.07 -13.19 1.18
N SER A 72 -0.34 -12.92 0.09
CA SER A 72 0.04 -13.91 -0.91
C SER A 72 1.48 -13.70 -1.30
N THR A 73 2.20 -14.80 -1.52
CA THR A 73 3.61 -14.77 -1.92
C THR A 73 3.74 -15.06 -3.41
N TYR A 74 4.56 -14.26 -4.06
CA TYR A 74 4.87 -14.36 -5.49
C TYR A 74 6.37 -14.51 -5.67
N ARG A 75 6.78 -15.05 -6.81
CA ARG A 75 8.18 -15.31 -7.13
C ARG A 75 8.50 -14.86 -8.55
N ILE A 76 9.61 -14.16 -8.69
CA ILE A 76 10.20 -13.79 -9.96
C ILE A 76 11.46 -14.61 -10.14
N HIS A 77 11.59 -15.22 -11.30
CA HIS A 77 12.65 -16.14 -11.60
C HIS A 77 13.21 -15.87 -13.00
N TYR A 78 14.52 -15.65 -13.09
CA TYR A 78 15.24 -15.46 -14.34
C TYR A 78 16.32 -16.51 -14.51
N THR A 79 16.40 -17.06 -15.71
CA THR A 79 17.47 -17.95 -16.12
C THR A 79 18.26 -17.34 -17.28
N ASN A 80 19.55 -17.64 -17.36
CA ASN A 80 20.35 -17.32 -18.53
C ASN A 80 20.13 -18.33 -19.68
N LEU A 81 20.79 -18.11 -20.81
CA LEU A 81 20.68 -18.99 -21.98
C LEU A 81 21.19 -20.44 -21.73
N PHE A 82 21.94 -20.68 -20.67
CA PHE A 82 22.41 -21.99 -20.22
C PHE A 82 21.50 -22.67 -19.19
N GLY A 83 20.33 -22.05 -18.89
CA GLY A 83 19.38 -22.58 -17.92
C GLY A 83 19.76 -22.37 -16.45
N MET A 84 20.81 -21.59 -16.16
CA MET A 84 21.21 -21.29 -14.79
C MET A 84 20.38 -20.14 -14.23
N ASN A 85 19.97 -20.26 -12.96
CA ASN A 85 19.28 -19.20 -12.27
C ASN A 85 20.19 -17.99 -12.09
N VAL A 86 19.71 -16.81 -12.47
CA VAL A 86 20.47 -15.57 -12.34
C VAL A 86 19.80 -14.57 -11.39
N VAL A 87 18.47 -14.62 -11.27
CA VAL A 87 17.71 -13.89 -10.25
C VAL A 87 16.57 -14.78 -9.78
N ASP A 88 16.44 -14.85 -8.47
CA ASP A 88 15.31 -15.50 -7.77
C ASP A 88 14.84 -14.56 -6.69
N PHE A 89 13.67 -13.95 -6.89
CA PHE A 89 13.10 -12.97 -5.99
C PHE A 89 11.70 -13.36 -5.57
N SER A 90 11.50 -13.58 -4.28
CA SER A 90 10.18 -13.79 -3.69
C SER A 90 9.75 -12.56 -2.91
N TYR A 91 8.49 -12.19 -3.06
CA TYR A 91 7.88 -11.08 -2.32
C TYR A 91 6.46 -11.44 -1.90
N ARG A 92 6.00 -10.75 -0.88
CA ARG A 92 4.68 -10.94 -0.30
C ARG A 92 3.85 -9.67 -0.49
N VAL A 93 2.71 -9.81 -1.13
CA VAL A 93 1.66 -8.79 -1.14
C VAL A 93 0.81 -8.99 0.11
N MET A 94 0.64 -7.94 0.92
CA MET A 94 -0.10 -8.00 2.19
C MET A 94 -0.95 -6.76 2.38
N PHE A 95 -2.12 -6.91 3.00
CA PHE A 95 -3.03 -5.82 3.33
C PHE A 95 -3.99 -6.21 4.45
N THR A 96 -4.49 -5.21 5.17
CA THR A 96 -5.57 -5.33 6.15
C THR A 96 -6.82 -4.69 5.57
N TYR A 97 -7.96 -5.31 5.75
CA TYR A 97 -9.21 -4.93 5.10
C TYR A 97 -10.41 -4.93 6.04
N GLY A 98 -11.55 -4.47 5.54
CA GLY A 98 -12.83 -4.53 6.23
C GLY A 98 -13.10 -3.36 7.17
N GLY A 99 -12.14 -2.44 7.37
CA GLY A 99 -12.33 -1.30 8.25
C GLY A 99 -13.57 -0.49 7.88
N SER A 100 -14.34 -0.08 8.87
CA SER A 100 -15.56 0.71 8.70
C SER A 100 -15.52 1.98 9.54
N TYR A 101 -16.27 2.99 9.13
CA TYR A 101 -16.51 4.19 9.90
C TYR A 101 -17.97 4.22 10.35
N LYS A 102 -18.21 4.06 11.65
CA LYS A 102 -19.58 3.99 12.22
C LYS A 102 -20.47 2.97 11.48
N GLY A 103 -19.90 1.80 11.15
CA GLY A 103 -20.60 0.74 10.43
C GLY A 103 -20.72 0.95 8.90
N HIS A 104 -20.20 2.04 8.36
CA HIS A 104 -20.24 2.35 6.92
C HIS A 104 -18.91 2.08 6.23
N GLY A 105 -19.00 1.52 5.02
CA GLY A 105 -17.85 1.27 4.16
C GLY A 105 -17.06 0.01 4.51
N ARG A 106 -16.13 -0.31 3.63
CA ARG A 106 -15.10 -1.34 3.79
C ARG A 106 -13.81 -0.79 3.22
N TYR A 107 -12.87 -0.49 4.09
CA TYR A 107 -11.63 0.20 3.74
C TYR A 107 -10.43 -0.72 3.82
N VAL A 108 -9.29 -0.25 3.33
CA VAL A 108 -8.02 -0.98 3.31
C VAL A 108 -6.95 -0.16 4.00
N THR A 109 -6.14 -0.81 4.83
CA THR A 109 -4.92 -0.24 5.39
C THR A 109 -3.75 -1.19 5.29
N GLY A 110 -2.53 -0.67 5.46
CA GLY A 110 -1.32 -1.49 5.48
C GLY A 110 -1.07 -2.27 4.20
N ALA A 111 -1.58 -1.79 3.05
CA ALA A 111 -1.32 -2.42 1.76
C ALA A 111 0.14 -2.22 1.37
N THR A 112 0.89 -3.30 1.26
CA THR A 112 2.33 -3.28 1.02
C THR A 112 2.81 -4.49 0.25
N ILE A 113 4.00 -4.36 -0.31
CA ILE A 113 4.75 -5.47 -0.91
C ILE A 113 6.08 -5.56 -0.18
N LEU A 114 6.36 -6.72 0.40
CA LEU A 114 7.55 -6.98 1.21
C LEU A 114 8.44 -8.01 0.52
N PRO A 115 9.77 -7.79 0.45
CA PRO A 115 10.69 -8.83 0.01
C PRO A 115 10.67 -9.99 1.01
N ALA A 116 10.64 -11.22 0.50
CA ALA A 116 10.69 -12.44 1.31
C ALA A 116 12.03 -13.16 1.15
N ALA A 117 12.54 -13.26 -0.07
CA ALA A 117 13.84 -13.85 -0.38
C ALA A 117 14.41 -13.24 -1.67
N LEU A 118 15.71 -13.11 -1.74
CA LEU A 118 16.42 -12.65 -2.93
C LEU A 118 17.74 -13.41 -3.09
N ASP A 119 17.95 -13.98 -4.27
CA ASP A 119 19.21 -14.54 -4.72
C ASP A 119 19.54 -13.92 -6.09
N VAL A 120 20.72 -13.33 -6.22
CA VAL A 120 21.18 -12.68 -7.47
C VAL A 120 22.58 -13.17 -7.78
N ALA A 121 22.74 -13.78 -8.96
CA ALA A 121 24.01 -14.28 -9.42
C ALA A 121 25.01 -13.15 -9.66
N TRP A 122 26.28 -13.47 -9.53
CA TRP A 122 27.37 -12.54 -9.80
C TRP A 122 27.28 -11.94 -11.20
N GLY A 123 27.52 -10.63 -11.32
CA GLY A 123 27.43 -9.89 -12.58
C GLY A 123 26.04 -9.37 -12.92
N PHE A 124 25.04 -9.65 -12.08
CA PHE A 124 23.69 -9.10 -12.21
C PHE A 124 23.38 -8.11 -11.07
N THR A 125 22.59 -7.11 -11.40
CA THR A 125 22.01 -6.18 -10.42
C THR A 125 20.49 -6.28 -10.50
N PHE A 126 19.85 -6.35 -9.34
CA PHE A 126 18.40 -6.38 -9.23
C PHE A 126 17.90 -5.23 -8.39
N LYS A 127 16.87 -4.53 -8.87
CA LYS A 127 16.19 -3.45 -8.15
C LYS A 127 14.69 -3.68 -8.24
N ALA A 128 13.98 -3.42 -7.16
CA ALA A 128 12.52 -3.47 -7.14
C ALA A 128 11.95 -2.32 -6.34
N ALA A 129 10.84 -1.77 -6.80
CA ALA A 129 10.10 -0.69 -6.15
C ALA A 129 8.61 -0.93 -6.28
N VAL A 130 7.86 -0.47 -5.27
CA VAL A 130 6.39 -0.46 -5.27
C VAL A 130 5.88 0.90 -5.68
N GLU A 131 4.85 0.91 -6.50
CA GLU A 131 4.10 2.09 -6.90
C GLU A 131 2.61 1.88 -6.63
N ILE A 132 1.93 2.91 -6.14
CA ILE A 132 0.48 2.94 -5.92
C ILE A 132 -0.13 3.90 -6.96
N PRO A 133 -0.49 3.42 -8.15
CA PRO A 133 -1.00 4.29 -9.20
C PRO A 133 -2.41 4.79 -8.91
N THR A 134 -3.22 4.02 -8.20
CA THR A 134 -4.61 4.41 -7.94
C THR A 134 -5.17 3.84 -6.64
N VAL A 135 -6.04 4.65 -6.04
CA VAL A 135 -6.92 4.30 -4.93
C VAL A 135 -8.33 4.73 -5.35
N ILE A 136 -9.28 3.82 -5.28
CA ILE A 136 -10.64 4.04 -5.78
C ILE A 136 -11.72 3.57 -4.82
N ASN A 137 -12.95 4.05 -5.05
CA ASN A 137 -14.15 3.50 -4.45
C ASN A 137 -14.81 2.53 -5.43
N LEU A 138 -14.88 1.25 -5.04
CA LEU A 138 -15.57 0.20 -5.79
C LEU A 138 -17.05 0.06 -5.40
N GLY A 139 -17.45 0.69 -4.32
CA GLY A 139 -18.80 0.63 -3.79
C GLY A 139 -19.69 1.79 -4.23
N GLN A 140 -20.75 1.98 -3.49
CA GLN A 140 -21.69 3.11 -3.63
C GLN A 140 -21.41 4.15 -2.56
N ALA A 141 -21.94 5.38 -2.73
CA ALA A 141 -21.75 6.47 -1.79
C ALA A 141 -22.18 6.11 -0.36
N GLN A 142 -23.27 5.34 -0.20
CA GLN A 142 -23.75 4.91 1.13
C GLN A 142 -22.98 3.72 1.71
N ASN A 143 -22.29 2.96 0.86
CA ASN A 143 -21.47 1.82 1.28
C ASN A 143 -20.22 1.70 0.41
N PRO A 144 -19.25 2.59 0.61
CA PRO A 144 -18.02 2.61 -0.17
C PRO A 144 -17.14 1.38 0.11
N ILE A 145 -16.42 0.96 -0.91
CA ILE A 145 -15.44 -0.14 -0.81
C ILE A 145 -14.11 0.38 -1.34
N GLY A 146 -13.15 0.53 -0.44
CA GLY A 146 -11.81 0.96 -0.80
C GLY A 146 -11.09 -0.07 -1.64
N GLY A 147 -10.46 0.36 -2.73
CA GLY A 147 -9.64 -0.47 -3.58
C GLY A 147 -8.30 0.20 -3.83
N ILE A 148 -7.23 -0.59 -3.88
CA ILE A 148 -5.86 -0.14 -4.11
C ILE A 148 -5.24 -0.97 -5.22
N GLN A 149 -4.71 -0.31 -6.24
CA GLN A 149 -3.79 -0.93 -7.18
C GLN A 149 -2.36 -0.76 -6.67
N MET A 150 -1.60 -1.84 -6.65
CA MET A 150 -0.18 -1.87 -6.33
C MET A 150 0.58 -2.45 -7.52
N ASN A 151 1.62 -1.75 -7.97
CA ASN A 151 2.54 -2.28 -8.95
C ASN A 151 3.87 -2.57 -8.26
N VAL A 152 4.46 -3.72 -8.56
CA VAL A 152 5.87 -3.96 -8.31
C VAL A 152 6.61 -3.85 -9.63
N ASN A 153 7.52 -2.89 -9.70
CA ASN A 153 8.38 -2.63 -10.85
C ASN A 153 9.78 -3.14 -10.50
N TRP A 154 10.41 -3.91 -11.38
CA TRP A 154 11.77 -4.36 -11.16
C TRP A 154 12.62 -4.27 -12.41
N SER A 155 13.92 -4.16 -12.20
CA SER A 155 14.92 -4.26 -13.24
C SER A 155 15.94 -5.35 -12.94
N VAL A 156 16.38 -6.02 -13.98
CA VAL A 156 17.52 -6.94 -13.96
C VAL A 156 18.55 -6.38 -14.93
N ASP A 157 19.69 -5.99 -14.41
CA ASP A 157 20.72 -5.28 -15.14
C ASP A 157 22.02 -6.09 -15.17
N THR A 158 22.68 -6.08 -16.32
CA THR A 158 24.06 -6.52 -16.51
C THR A 158 24.88 -5.35 -17.07
N VAL A 159 26.18 -5.54 -17.24
CA VAL A 159 27.07 -4.51 -17.84
C VAL A 159 26.61 -4.06 -19.23
N VAL A 160 25.93 -4.95 -19.98
CA VAL A 160 25.57 -4.71 -21.39
C VAL A 160 24.06 -4.70 -21.66
N LYS A 161 23.23 -5.11 -20.71
CA LYS A 161 21.80 -5.23 -20.93
C LYS A 161 21.01 -4.88 -19.67
N SER A 162 19.93 -4.13 -19.86
CA SER A 162 18.92 -3.85 -18.85
C SER A 162 17.55 -4.40 -19.28
N SER A 163 16.81 -4.97 -18.35
CA SER A 163 15.44 -5.43 -18.54
C SER A 163 14.57 -4.87 -17.44
N GLN A 164 13.46 -4.25 -17.80
CA GLN A 164 12.46 -3.72 -16.84
C GLN A 164 11.15 -4.45 -17.04
N THR A 165 10.52 -4.81 -15.93
CA THR A 165 9.25 -5.53 -15.92
C THR A 165 8.37 -5.04 -14.76
N ARG A 166 7.07 -5.32 -14.85
CA ARG A 166 6.07 -4.95 -13.87
C ARG A 166 5.11 -6.11 -13.61
N ALA A 167 4.71 -6.28 -12.37
CA ALA A 167 3.52 -7.02 -11.98
C ALA A 167 2.55 -6.10 -11.25
N SER A 168 1.27 -6.29 -11.45
CA SER A 168 0.23 -5.43 -10.89
C SER A 168 -0.76 -6.25 -10.08
N TYR A 169 -1.13 -5.74 -8.93
CA TYR A 169 -2.07 -6.35 -7.99
C TYR A 169 -3.17 -5.37 -7.63
N PHE A 170 -4.34 -5.90 -7.38
CA PHE A 170 -5.45 -5.14 -6.85
C PHE A 170 -5.96 -5.78 -5.57
N VAL A 171 -6.16 -4.97 -4.54
CA VAL A 171 -6.73 -5.37 -3.25
C VAL A 171 -7.91 -4.48 -2.91
N ASP A 172 -8.88 -5.02 -2.18
CA ASP A 172 -10.06 -4.25 -1.78
C ASP A 172 -10.50 -4.49 -0.33
N GLY A 173 -11.42 -3.66 0.12
CA GLY A 173 -11.99 -3.70 1.46
C GLY A 173 -12.83 -4.93 1.79
N LEU A 174 -13.16 -5.77 0.81
CA LEU A 174 -13.80 -7.07 1.01
C LEU A 174 -12.80 -8.20 1.22
N GLY A 175 -11.50 -7.90 1.11
CA GLY A 175 -10.42 -8.87 1.27
C GLY A 175 -10.05 -9.59 -0.01
N ASN A 176 -10.46 -9.10 -1.17
CA ASN A 176 -10.02 -9.67 -2.44
C ASN A 176 -8.59 -9.22 -2.75
N LEU A 177 -7.80 -10.14 -3.29
CA LEU A 177 -6.50 -9.89 -3.90
C LEU A 177 -6.51 -10.51 -5.28
N LYS A 178 -6.22 -9.72 -6.29
CA LYS A 178 -6.18 -10.14 -7.69
C LYS A 178 -4.89 -9.66 -8.35
N GLU A 179 -4.22 -10.55 -9.05
CA GLU A 179 -3.16 -10.21 -10.00
C GLU A 179 -3.80 -9.68 -11.29
N LEU A 180 -3.31 -8.53 -11.76
CA LEU A 180 -3.75 -7.89 -13.00
C LEU A 180 -2.71 -8.19 -14.08
N ASN A 181 -3.10 -8.90 -15.11
CA ASN A 181 -2.27 -9.23 -16.28
C ASN A 181 -2.49 -8.21 -17.39
#